data_08e90937d99d207c007b992936ebea96
#
_entry.id   08e90937d99d207c007b992936ebea96
#
_cell.length_a   1.000
_cell.length_b   1.000
_cell.length_c   1.000
_cell.angle_alpha   90.00
_cell.angle_beta   90.00
_cell.angle_gamma   90.00
#
_symmetry.space_group_name_H-M   'P 1'
#
loop_
_entity.id
_entity.type
_entity.pdbx_description
1 polymer ?
#
loop_
_entity_poly.entity_id
_entity_poly.type
_entity_poly.pdbx_seq_one_letter_code
_entity_poly.pdbx_strand_id
1 'polypeptide(L)'
;MSGIMVMSCAPQQKKLVYPETAKVDTVDVYFGTQVPDPYRWLENDTSAATTAWVEAQNKVTNEYLSQIPFRENLLKRLTTLADYEKISAPIKKHGKYYFSKNDGLQNQSVFYVQDSLDGEPRVFLDPNKLSDDGTVALTGLYFSNDGKYTAYSISRSGSDWSEIFVMDTESGKLLEDHIEWAKFTGAAWQGDGFYYSAYDAPAKGKEFSNVNEKHKIYYHKIGEPQSKDKLIYQNPAYPKRFYTASTSEDERILFLTESGAGRGNNLFIRDLKKPNSPFIQLTTDLDYQYYPIEVIGDQMYIYTNYGAPKNRIMVADINRPKLEDWKELVPESEAVLSNAEVIGGKLLSLIHISE
;
A
#
# COMPACT_ATOMS: atom_id res chain seq x y z
N MET A 1 0.73 -46.51 58.10
CA MET A 1 0.32 -45.84 56.87
C MET A 1 1.54 -45.07 56.36
N SER A 2 2.26 -45.64 55.38
CA SER A 2 3.43 -44.96 54.76
C SER A 2 2.92 -44.11 53.58
N GLY A 3 3.03 -42.81 53.71
CA GLY A 3 2.69 -41.88 52.63
C GLY A 3 3.85 -41.80 51.60
N ILE A 4 3.55 -42.19 50.36
CA ILE A 4 4.49 -42.02 49.23
C ILE A 4 4.34 -40.56 48.77
N MET A 5 5.39 -39.77 49.01
CA MET A 5 5.53 -38.43 48.44
C MET A 5 5.98 -38.56 46.99
N VAL A 6 5.08 -38.33 46.02
CA VAL A 6 5.45 -38.26 44.62
C VAL A 6 5.99 -36.84 44.38
N MET A 7 7.32 -36.70 44.29
CA MET A 7 7.98 -35.49 43.83
C MET A 7 7.74 -35.36 42.31
N SER A 8 6.86 -34.43 41.92
CA SER A 8 6.70 -34.00 40.55
C SER A 8 7.96 -33.20 40.15
N CYS A 9 8.91 -33.82 39.45
CA CYS A 9 9.96 -33.09 38.76
C CYS A 9 9.39 -32.39 37.53
N ALA A 10 8.91 -31.16 37.69
CA ALA A 10 8.68 -30.28 36.52
C ALA A 10 10.05 -30.04 35.83
N PRO A 11 10.16 -30.22 34.53
CA PRO A 11 11.39 -29.93 33.82
C PRO A 11 11.78 -28.48 34.05
N GLN A 12 12.96 -28.26 34.64
CA GLN A 12 13.49 -26.92 34.89
C GLN A 12 13.76 -26.26 33.52
N GLN A 13 12.95 -25.30 33.13
CA GLN A 13 13.15 -24.54 31.91
C GLN A 13 14.53 -23.89 31.96
N LYS A 14 15.40 -24.27 31.04
CA LYS A 14 16.76 -23.70 30.91
C LYS A 14 16.60 -22.19 30.65
N LYS A 15 17.10 -21.35 31.55
CA LYS A 15 17.04 -19.90 31.38
C LYS A 15 17.82 -19.51 30.13
N LEU A 16 17.18 -18.79 29.23
CA LEU A 16 17.84 -18.26 28.03
C LEU A 16 18.87 -17.21 28.44
N VAL A 17 20.04 -17.30 27.84
CA VAL A 17 21.11 -16.30 27.98
C VAL A 17 21.14 -15.49 26.70
N TYR A 18 20.77 -14.21 26.79
CA TYR A 18 20.81 -13.31 25.67
C TYR A 18 22.19 -12.68 25.51
N PRO A 19 22.63 -12.39 24.28
CA PRO A 19 23.86 -11.62 24.05
C PRO A 19 23.77 -10.27 24.70
N GLU A 20 24.86 -9.78 25.24
CA GLU A 20 24.95 -8.48 25.85
C GLU A 20 24.75 -7.38 24.77
N THR A 21 23.90 -6.40 25.02
CA THR A 21 23.70 -5.24 24.14
C THR A 21 24.56 -4.10 24.64
N ALA A 22 25.50 -3.65 23.82
CA ALA A 22 26.39 -2.54 24.15
C ALA A 22 25.59 -1.26 24.41
N LYS A 23 25.98 -0.53 25.44
CA LYS A 23 25.40 0.78 25.77
C LYS A 23 26.37 1.87 25.36
N VAL A 24 25.83 2.92 24.72
CA VAL A 24 26.56 4.12 24.34
C VAL A 24 26.00 5.34 25.10
N ASP A 25 26.84 6.33 25.30
CA ASP A 25 26.46 7.56 26.01
C ASP A 25 25.84 8.54 25.01
N THR A 26 24.57 8.29 24.64
CA THR A 26 23.78 9.15 23.77
C THR A 26 22.61 9.71 24.57
N VAL A 27 22.40 11.04 24.47
CA VAL A 27 21.35 11.76 25.18
C VAL A 27 20.62 12.68 24.20
N ASP A 28 19.31 12.55 24.13
CA ASP A 28 18.43 13.50 23.43
C ASP A 28 17.88 14.56 24.39
N VAL A 29 17.48 15.70 23.84
CA VAL A 29 16.81 16.75 24.62
C VAL A 29 15.42 16.99 24.06
N TYR A 30 14.40 16.64 24.84
CA TYR A 30 13.00 16.89 24.51
C TYR A 30 12.42 17.95 25.44
N PHE A 31 12.02 19.09 24.90
CA PHE A 31 11.44 20.22 25.68
C PHE A 31 12.30 20.66 26.88
N GLY A 32 13.64 20.62 26.72
CA GLY A 32 14.58 20.96 27.78
C GLY A 32 14.91 19.80 28.74
N THR A 33 14.31 18.65 28.60
CA THR A 33 14.57 17.46 29.42
C THR A 33 15.56 16.54 28.70
N GLN A 34 16.63 16.14 29.38
CA GLN A 34 17.59 15.17 28.89
C GLN A 34 17.01 13.76 29.02
N VAL A 35 17.01 13.01 27.91
CA VAL A 35 16.53 11.62 27.82
C VAL A 35 17.68 10.75 27.30
N PRO A 36 18.31 9.90 28.13
CA PRO A 36 19.35 8.98 27.69
C PRO A 36 18.79 7.91 26.75
N ASP A 37 19.47 7.69 25.63
CA ASP A 37 19.19 6.59 24.71
C ASP A 37 20.45 5.75 24.43
N PRO A 38 20.80 4.85 25.35
CA PRO A 38 22.04 4.05 25.24
C PRO A 38 22.04 3.07 24.07
N TYR A 39 20.91 2.88 23.39
CA TYR A 39 20.73 1.94 22.28
C TYR A 39 20.51 2.62 20.93
N ARG A 40 20.70 3.93 20.83
CA ARG A 40 20.55 4.72 19.61
C ARG A 40 21.34 4.14 18.42
N TRP A 41 22.47 3.50 18.68
CA TRP A 41 23.28 2.89 17.63
C TRP A 41 22.56 1.79 16.86
N LEU A 42 21.54 1.14 17.44
CA LEU A 42 20.69 0.14 16.76
C LEU A 42 19.80 0.74 15.66
N GLU A 43 19.57 2.05 15.67
CA GLU A 43 18.81 2.72 14.60
C GLU A 43 19.58 2.77 13.27
N ASN A 44 20.88 2.55 13.29
CA ASN A 44 21.67 2.40 12.07
C ASN A 44 21.65 0.92 11.65
N ASP A 45 20.60 0.55 10.92
CA ASP A 45 20.33 -0.83 10.45
C ASP A 45 21.38 -1.35 9.44
N THR A 46 22.10 -0.46 8.75
CA THR A 46 23.16 -0.80 7.78
C THR A 46 24.54 -0.92 8.41
N SER A 47 24.69 -0.65 9.70
CA SER A 47 25.99 -0.73 10.37
C SER A 47 26.39 -2.19 10.65
N ALA A 48 27.69 -2.47 10.52
CA ALA A 48 28.24 -3.78 10.87
C ALA A 48 27.98 -4.18 12.34
N ALA A 49 27.92 -3.21 13.25
CA ALA A 49 27.64 -3.44 14.66
C ALA A 49 26.19 -3.92 14.87
N THR A 50 25.22 -3.28 14.22
CA THR A 50 23.80 -3.67 14.27
C THR A 50 23.61 -5.04 13.62
N THR A 51 24.22 -5.30 12.46
CA THR A 51 24.19 -6.61 11.80
C THR A 51 24.70 -7.71 12.71
N ALA A 52 25.87 -7.52 13.33
CA ALA A 52 26.44 -8.51 14.25
C ALA A 52 25.55 -8.76 15.49
N TRP A 53 24.92 -7.69 16.01
CA TRP A 53 23.97 -7.82 17.12
C TRP A 53 22.72 -8.62 16.72
N VAL A 54 22.14 -8.33 15.55
CA VAL A 54 20.98 -9.06 15.01
C VAL A 54 21.31 -10.54 14.82
N GLU A 55 22.46 -10.86 14.23
CA GLU A 55 22.90 -12.25 14.04
C GLU A 55 23.05 -12.99 15.38
N ALA A 56 23.65 -12.35 16.39
CA ALA A 56 23.79 -12.94 17.70
C ALA A 56 22.44 -13.20 18.40
N GLN A 57 21.49 -12.27 18.30
CA GLN A 57 20.13 -12.43 18.83
C GLN A 57 19.37 -13.54 18.08
N ASN A 58 19.45 -13.57 16.75
CA ASN A 58 18.83 -14.60 15.92
C ASN A 58 19.36 -16.00 16.23
N LYS A 59 20.64 -16.12 16.56
CA LYS A 59 21.22 -17.41 16.97
C LYS A 59 20.51 -17.97 18.20
N VAL A 60 20.31 -17.17 19.26
CA VAL A 60 19.57 -17.60 20.46
C VAL A 60 18.13 -17.98 20.12
N THR A 61 17.46 -17.18 19.31
CA THR A 61 16.09 -17.44 18.86
C THR A 61 15.99 -18.75 18.10
N ASN A 62 16.87 -18.98 17.12
CA ASN A 62 16.87 -20.18 16.31
C ASN A 62 17.20 -21.43 17.12
N GLU A 63 18.19 -21.35 18.06
CA GLU A 63 18.52 -22.43 18.97
C GLU A 63 17.32 -22.81 19.86
N TYR A 64 16.57 -21.82 20.36
CA TYR A 64 15.36 -22.08 21.15
C TYR A 64 14.24 -22.71 20.30
N LEU A 65 13.94 -22.13 19.14
CA LEU A 65 12.88 -22.63 18.26
C LEU A 65 13.16 -24.02 17.69
N SER A 66 14.43 -24.38 17.48
CA SER A 66 14.82 -25.68 16.98
C SER A 66 14.55 -26.82 18.00
N GLN A 67 14.42 -26.48 19.28
CA GLN A 67 14.14 -27.47 20.35
C GLN A 67 12.65 -27.80 20.49
N ILE A 68 11.76 -27.13 19.76
CA ILE A 68 10.30 -27.38 19.81
C ILE A 68 10.01 -28.71 19.11
N PRO A 69 9.53 -29.75 19.83
CA PRO A 69 9.47 -31.13 19.29
C PRO A 69 8.51 -31.28 18.10
N PHE A 70 7.49 -30.45 18.03
CA PHE A 70 6.44 -30.51 16.97
C PHE A 70 6.67 -29.51 15.83
N ARG A 71 7.78 -28.73 15.86
CA ARG A 71 8.05 -27.66 14.87
C ARG A 71 8.07 -28.20 13.44
N GLU A 72 8.78 -29.30 13.20
CA GLU A 72 8.88 -29.90 11.87
C GLU A 72 7.52 -30.45 11.37
N ASN A 73 6.76 -31.07 12.25
CA ASN A 73 5.41 -31.55 11.91
C ASN A 73 4.46 -30.40 11.58
N LEU A 74 4.57 -29.30 12.33
CA LEU A 74 3.79 -28.09 12.07
C LEU A 74 4.19 -27.46 10.74
N LEU A 75 5.48 -27.30 10.47
CA LEU A 75 6.01 -26.78 9.20
C LEU A 75 5.51 -27.63 8.03
N LYS A 76 5.64 -28.95 8.10
CA LYS A 76 5.14 -29.86 7.06
C LYS A 76 3.64 -29.69 6.83
N ARG A 77 2.86 -29.58 7.91
CA ARG A 77 1.40 -29.39 7.80
C ARG A 77 1.05 -28.04 7.17
N LEU A 78 1.70 -26.96 7.57
CA LEU A 78 1.49 -25.62 7.00
C LEU A 78 1.89 -25.58 5.52
N THR A 79 3.04 -26.18 5.16
CA THR A 79 3.46 -26.29 3.76
C THR A 79 2.41 -27.03 2.93
N THR A 80 1.92 -28.18 3.40
CA THR A 80 0.86 -28.93 2.69
C THR A 80 -0.44 -28.12 2.55
N LEU A 81 -0.79 -27.33 3.55
CA LEU A 81 -2.01 -26.49 3.50
C LEU A 81 -1.83 -25.27 2.59
N ALA A 82 -0.62 -24.75 2.44
CA ALA A 82 -0.31 -23.60 1.60
C ALA A 82 -0.06 -24.00 0.13
N ASP A 83 0.30 -25.27 -0.12
CA ASP A 83 0.64 -25.82 -1.43
C ASP A 83 -0.60 -26.19 -2.23
N TYR A 84 -1.30 -25.15 -2.72
CA TYR A 84 -2.40 -25.29 -3.67
C TYR A 84 -2.38 -24.11 -4.64
N GLU A 85 -2.83 -24.34 -5.84
CA GLU A 85 -2.92 -23.31 -6.87
C GLU A 85 -3.90 -22.20 -6.44
N LYS A 86 -3.45 -20.94 -6.52
CA LYS A 86 -4.25 -19.75 -6.21
C LYS A 86 -4.35 -18.89 -7.47
N ILE A 87 -5.56 -18.62 -7.92
CA ILE A 87 -5.82 -17.82 -9.12
C ILE A 87 -6.78 -16.70 -8.73
N SER A 88 -6.45 -15.44 -9.11
CA SER A 88 -7.36 -14.31 -8.94
C SER A 88 -8.44 -14.31 -10.02
N ALA A 89 -9.56 -13.64 -9.74
CA ALA A 89 -10.51 -13.31 -10.79
C ALA A 89 -9.82 -12.48 -11.89
N PRO A 90 -10.09 -12.75 -13.18
CA PRO A 90 -9.52 -11.98 -14.26
C PRO A 90 -10.17 -10.59 -14.36
N ILE A 91 -9.36 -9.56 -14.58
CA ILE A 91 -9.81 -8.21 -14.90
C ILE A 91 -9.64 -7.95 -16.39
N LYS A 92 -10.65 -7.34 -17.02
CA LYS A 92 -10.59 -6.96 -18.44
C LYS A 92 -10.06 -5.55 -18.59
N LYS A 93 -8.94 -5.38 -19.29
CA LYS A 93 -8.35 -4.09 -19.65
C LYS A 93 -7.95 -4.11 -21.12
N HIS A 94 -8.40 -3.12 -21.90
CA HIS A 94 -8.05 -2.95 -23.32
C HIS A 94 -8.23 -4.22 -24.18
N GLY A 95 -9.35 -4.93 -23.96
CA GLY A 95 -9.68 -6.13 -24.71
C GLY A 95 -8.97 -7.41 -24.26
N LYS A 96 -8.00 -7.33 -23.35
CA LYS A 96 -7.27 -8.46 -22.78
C LYS A 96 -7.71 -8.72 -21.35
N TYR A 97 -7.41 -9.92 -20.84
CA TYR A 97 -7.73 -10.36 -19.48
C TYR A 97 -6.44 -10.58 -18.71
N TYR A 98 -6.35 -9.95 -17.54
CA TYR A 98 -5.19 -10.02 -16.64
C TYR A 98 -5.59 -10.68 -15.33
N PHE A 99 -4.77 -11.57 -14.83
CA PHE A 99 -4.99 -12.25 -13.57
C PHE A 99 -3.65 -12.64 -12.94
N SER A 100 -3.66 -12.92 -11.65
CA SER A 100 -2.49 -13.43 -10.95
C SER A 100 -2.68 -14.91 -10.64
N LYS A 101 -1.57 -15.65 -10.68
CA LYS A 101 -1.52 -17.07 -10.35
C LYS A 101 -0.30 -17.37 -9.50
N ASN A 102 -0.49 -18.19 -8.46
CA ASN A 102 0.57 -18.78 -7.66
C ASN A 102 0.41 -20.29 -7.70
N ASP A 103 1.47 -21.03 -7.95
CA ASP A 103 1.43 -22.50 -8.05
C ASP A 103 1.31 -23.21 -6.69
N GLY A 104 1.35 -22.45 -5.60
CA GLY A 104 1.24 -22.91 -4.23
C GLY A 104 2.31 -22.32 -3.32
N LEU A 105 3.58 -22.52 -3.64
CA LEU A 105 4.72 -22.16 -2.81
C LEU A 105 5.61 -21.05 -3.40
N GLN A 106 5.24 -20.46 -4.53
CA GLN A 106 5.96 -19.31 -5.05
C GLN A 106 5.93 -18.15 -4.04
N ASN A 107 7.03 -17.41 -3.93
CA ASN A 107 7.14 -16.28 -3.02
C ASN A 107 6.08 -15.21 -3.30
N GLN A 108 5.87 -14.89 -4.59
CA GLN A 108 4.83 -13.96 -5.05
C GLN A 108 4.04 -14.57 -6.21
N SER A 109 2.78 -14.17 -6.37
CA SER A 109 1.98 -14.56 -7.52
C SER A 109 2.52 -13.93 -8.81
N VAL A 110 2.54 -14.70 -9.88
CA VAL A 110 2.91 -14.24 -11.22
C VAL A 110 1.69 -13.67 -11.91
N PHE A 111 1.83 -12.55 -12.60
CA PHE A 111 0.78 -11.92 -13.38
C PHE A 111 0.79 -12.43 -14.82
N TYR A 112 -0.39 -12.80 -15.29
CA TYR A 112 -0.62 -13.35 -16.63
C TYR A 112 -1.57 -12.44 -17.42
N VAL A 113 -1.48 -12.56 -18.75
CA VAL A 113 -2.40 -11.93 -19.68
C VAL A 113 -2.85 -12.94 -20.71
N GLN A 114 -4.11 -12.86 -21.13
CA GLN A 114 -4.71 -13.67 -22.19
C GLN A 114 -5.67 -12.83 -23.04
N ASP A 115 -5.86 -13.21 -24.31
CA ASP A 115 -6.66 -12.43 -25.27
C ASP A 115 -8.17 -12.72 -25.15
N SER A 116 -8.55 -13.85 -24.56
CA SER A 116 -9.94 -14.22 -24.23
C SER A 116 -9.98 -14.97 -22.90
N LEU A 117 -11.17 -15.14 -22.30
CA LEU A 117 -11.32 -15.89 -21.05
C LEU A 117 -10.83 -17.33 -21.13
N ASP A 118 -10.94 -17.96 -22.30
CA ASP A 118 -10.50 -19.33 -22.58
C ASP A 118 -9.18 -19.35 -23.38
N GLY A 119 -8.50 -18.20 -23.50
CA GLY A 119 -7.25 -18.08 -24.25
C GLY A 119 -6.05 -18.63 -23.49
N GLU A 120 -4.98 -18.95 -24.21
CA GLU A 120 -3.73 -19.39 -23.60
C GLU A 120 -3.08 -18.23 -22.82
N PRO A 121 -2.82 -18.40 -21.51
CA PRO A 121 -2.19 -17.37 -20.71
C PRO A 121 -0.70 -17.27 -20.99
N ARG A 122 -0.19 -16.05 -21.10
CA ARG A 122 1.25 -15.74 -21.14
C ARG A 122 1.65 -14.89 -19.94
N VAL A 123 2.87 -15.05 -19.48
CA VAL A 123 3.40 -14.24 -18.38
C VAL A 123 3.41 -12.77 -18.79
N PHE A 124 2.80 -11.92 -17.99
CA PHE A 124 2.80 -10.47 -18.15
C PHE A 124 3.90 -9.84 -17.29
N LEU A 125 3.92 -10.16 -15.98
CA LEU A 125 4.95 -9.72 -15.04
C LEU A 125 5.18 -10.80 -13.99
N ASP A 126 6.44 -11.19 -13.81
CA ASP A 126 6.85 -12.15 -12.78
C ASP A 126 7.63 -11.43 -11.66
N PRO A 127 6.97 -11.11 -10.52
CA PRO A 127 7.63 -10.42 -9.43
C PRO A 127 8.78 -11.22 -8.80
N ASN A 128 8.79 -12.54 -8.95
CA ASN A 128 9.85 -13.40 -8.41
C ASN A 128 11.20 -13.20 -9.13
N LYS A 129 11.19 -12.49 -10.27
CA LYS A 129 12.39 -12.14 -11.05
C LYS A 129 12.91 -10.73 -10.81
N LEU A 130 12.27 -9.97 -9.91
CA LEU A 130 12.68 -8.59 -9.61
C LEU A 130 13.89 -8.52 -8.67
N SER A 131 14.20 -9.60 -7.95
CA SER A 131 15.43 -9.74 -7.15
C SER A 131 15.82 -11.21 -7.00
N ASP A 132 17.12 -11.46 -6.90
CA ASP A 132 17.66 -12.81 -6.74
C ASP A 132 17.40 -13.39 -5.34
N ASP A 133 17.31 -12.53 -4.34
CA ASP A 133 17.10 -12.90 -2.93
C ASP A 133 15.62 -12.92 -2.50
N GLY A 134 14.71 -12.55 -3.40
CA GLY A 134 13.26 -12.52 -3.14
C GLY A 134 12.80 -11.42 -2.18
N THR A 135 13.62 -10.41 -1.91
CA THR A 135 13.30 -9.32 -0.97
C THR A 135 12.54 -8.16 -1.62
N VAL A 136 12.42 -8.15 -2.95
CA VAL A 136 11.62 -7.15 -3.69
C VAL A 136 10.18 -7.64 -3.84
N ALA A 137 9.23 -6.86 -3.36
CA ALA A 137 7.80 -7.13 -3.49
C ALA A 137 7.14 -6.19 -4.49
N LEU A 138 6.30 -6.74 -5.39
CA LEU A 138 5.39 -5.95 -6.20
C LEU A 138 4.25 -5.43 -5.32
N THR A 139 4.04 -4.11 -5.30
CA THR A 139 3.04 -3.46 -4.44
C THR A 139 1.86 -2.88 -5.22
N GLY A 140 1.98 -2.72 -6.53
CA GLY A 140 0.88 -2.23 -7.37
C GLY A 140 1.14 -2.42 -8.86
N LEU A 141 0.04 -2.45 -9.63
CA LEU A 141 0.02 -2.56 -11.08
C LEU A 141 -1.06 -1.61 -11.62
N TYR A 142 -0.68 -0.67 -12.48
CA TYR A 142 -1.53 0.43 -12.91
C TYR A 142 -1.46 0.60 -14.43
N PHE A 143 -2.56 0.30 -15.12
CA PHE A 143 -2.65 0.44 -16.58
C PHE A 143 -3.02 1.87 -16.95
N SER A 144 -2.37 2.43 -17.99
CA SER A 144 -2.82 3.68 -18.61
C SER A 144 -4.19 3.49 -19.27
N ASN A 145 -4.99 4.57 -19.31
CA ASN A 145 -6.35 4.45 -19.82
C ASN A 145 -6.41 4.18 -21.34
N ASP A 146 -5.34 4.45 -22.08
CA ASP A 146 -5.19 4.07 -23.50
C ASP A 146 -4.60 2.65 -23.69
N GLY A 147 -4.20 1.99 -22.61
CA GLY A 147 -3.61 0.65 -22.61
C GLY A 147 -2.16 0.56 -23.09
N LYS A 148 -1.54 1.69 -23.42
CA LYS A 148 -0.20 1.71 -23.98
C LYS A 148 0.89 1.41 -22.96
N TYR A 149 0.71 1.92 -21.75
CA TYR A 149 1.70 1.79 -20.67
C TYR A 149 1.11 1.10 -19.44
N THR A 150 1.99 0.42 -18.72
CA THR A 150 1.70 -0.11 -17.38
C THR A 150 2.78 0.39 -16.44
N ALA A 151 2.36 1.14 -15.42
CA ALA A 151 3.21 1.43 -14.28
C ALA A 151 3.08 0.32 -13.23
N TYR A 152 4.19 -0.05 -12.59
CA TYR A 152 4.17 -0.95 -11.45
C TYR A 152 5.05 -0.42 -10.33
N SER A 153 4.61 -0.63 -9.11
CA SER A 153 5.37 -0.22 -7.92
C SER A 153 5.96 -1.42 -7.21
N ILE A 154 7.15 -1.21 -6.67
CA ILE A 154 7.85 -2.20 -5.84
C ILE A 154 8.24 -1.61 -4.49
N SER A 155 8.41 -2.49 -3.52
CA SER A 155 9.02 -2.21 -2.22
C SER A 155 10.21 -3.14 -2.03
N ARG A 156 11.30 -2.63 -1.44
CA ARG A 156 12.51 -3.40 -1.14
C ARG A 156 12.59 -3.72 0.35
N SER A 157 12.86 -4.97 0.66
CA SER A 157 13.13 -5.46 2.03
C SER A 157 12.05 -5.06 3.05
N GLY A 158 10.79 -5.01 2.62
CA GLY A 158 9.66 -4.65 3.49
C GLY A 158 9.58 -3.16 3.87
N SER A 159 10.33 -2.29 3.17
CA SER A 159 10.25 -0.84 3.36
C SER A 159 8.89 -0.30 2.94
N ASP A 160 8.45 0.79 3.60
CA ASP A 160 7.30 1.59 3.14
C ASP A 160 7.64 2.49 1.95
N TRP A 161 8.93 2.66 1.62
CA TRP A 161 9.34 3.35 0.42
C TRP A 161 9.04 2.50 -0.81
N SER A 162 8.45 3.13 -1.81
CA SER A 162 8.12 2.51 -3.08
C SER A 162 8.90 3.15 -4.22
N GLU A 163 9.25 2.33 -5.19
CA GLU A 163 9.75 2.77 -6.47
C GLU A 163 8.68 2.46 -7.54
N ILE A 164 8.49 3.35 -8.52
CA ILE A 164 7.56 3.13 -9.62
C ILE A 164 8.35 3.03 -10.91
N PHE A 165 8.09 1.98 -11.67
CA PHE A 165 8.63 1.74 -13.00
C PHE A 165 7.52 1.74 -14.02
N VAL A 166 7.86 2.00 -15.28
CA VAL A 166 6.91 1.98 -16.39
C VAL A 166 7.38 1.03 -17.47
N MET A 167 6.47 0.27 -18.04
CA MET A 167 6.72 -0.59 -19.18
C MET A 167 5.68 -0.37 -20.29
N ASP A 168 6.07 -0.63 -21.51
CA ASP A 168 5.16 -0.80 -22.63
C ASP A 168 4.30 -2.03 -22.39
N THR A 169 2.98 -1.87 -22.40
CA THR A 169 2.03 -2.93 -22.00
C THR A 169 2.05 -4.12 -22.95
N GLU A 170 2.23 -3.88 -24.25
CA GLU A 170 2.17 -4.96 -25.25
C GLU A 170 3.44 -5.80 -25.28
N SER A 171 4.59 -5.14 -25.31
CA SER A 171 5.89 -5.81 -25.40
C SER A 171 6.48 -6.22 -24.04
N GLY A 172 6.00 -5.67 -22.93
CA GLY A 172 6.59 -5.82 -21.60
C GLY A 172 7.96 -5.15 -21.46
N LYS A 173 8.36 -4.31 -22.44
CA LYS A 173 9.66 -3.64 -22.41
C LYS A 173 9.64 -2.52 -21.37
N LEU A 174 10.60 -2.57 -20.43
CA LEU A 174 10.81 -1.52 -19.44
C LEU A 174 11.26 -0.21 -20.14
N LEU A 175 10.67 0.90 -19.73
CA LEU A 175 11.06 2.25 -20.11
C LEU A 175 12.14 2.78 -19.17
N GLU A 176 12.65 3.99 -19.43
CA GLU A 176 13.64 4.66 -18.59
C GLU A 176 12.99 5.38 -17.39
N ASP A 177 11.66 5.44 -17.38
CA ASP A 177 10.88 6.10 -16.33
C ASP A 177 11.02 5.35 -15.00
N HIS A 178 11.58 6.02 -14.01
CA HIS A 178 11.81 5.49 -12.67
C HIS A 178 11.56 6.58 -11.62
N ILE A 179 10.62 6.30 -10.73
CA ILE A 179 10.25 7.19 -9.61
C ILE A 179 10.78 6.59 -8.33
N GLU A 180 11.51 7.39 -7.58
CA GLU A 180 12.01 7.06 -6.26
C GLU A 180 11.28 7.87 -5.17
N TRP A 181 11.44 7.46 -3.92
CA TRP A 181 10.90 8.15 -2.74
C TRP A 181 9.38 8.31 -2.74
N ALA A 182 8.71 7.47 -3.52
CA ALA A 182 7.26 7.36 -3.47
C ALA A 182 6.82 6.64 -2.18
N LYS A 183 5.68 7.07 -1.62
CA LYS A 183 5.13 6.47 -0.40
C LYS A 183 3.63 6.73 -0.33
N PHE A 184 2.85 5.74 0.12
CA PHE A 184 1.38 5.82 0.22
C PHE A 184 0.74 6.27 -1.10
N THR A 185 1.14 5.66 -2.21
CA THR A 185 0.77 6.10 -3.56
C THR A 185 0.45 4.94 -4.49
N GLY A 186 -0.30 5.25 -5.56
CA GLY A 186 -0.37 4.51 -6.80
C GLY A 186 0.13 5.37 -7.96
N ALA A 187 -0.14 4.95 -9.18
CA ALA A 187 0.01 5.75 -10.39
C ALA A 187 -1.39 6.05 -10.96
N ALA A 188 -1.87 7.27 -10.76
CA ALA A 188 -3.16 7.73 -11.28
C ALA A 188 -2.96 8.34 -12.68
N TRP A 189 -3.27 7.58 -13.71
CA TRP A 189 -3.01 7.95 -15.10
C TRP A 189 -3.86 9.14 -15.58
N GLN A 190 -3.25 10.00 -16.38
CA GLN A 190 -3.92 11.09 -17.09
C GLN A 190 -3.09 11.50 -18.30
N GLY A 191 -3.65 11.36 -19.49
CA GLY A 191 -2.99 11.71 -20.76
C GLY A 191 -1.67 10.94 -20.95
N ASP A 192 -0.57 11.67 -21.12
CA ASP A 192 0.77 11.12 -21.36
C ASP A 192 1.61 10.91 -20.07
N GLY A 193 0.95 10.81 -18.90
CA GLY A 193 1.64 10.64 -17.63
C GLY A 193 0.72 10.19 -16.51
N PHE A 194 1.19 10.28 -15.27
CA PHE A 194 0.43 9.90 -14.09
C PHE A 194 0.75 10.77 -12.88
N TYR A 195 -0.21 10.87 -11.98
CA TYR A 195 -0.03 11.45 -10.66
C TYR A 195 0.48 10.40 -9.69
N TYR A 196 1.39 10.81 -8.82
CA TYR A 196 1.90 9.99 -7.73
C TYR A 196 2.21 10.85 -6.51
N SER A 197 2.37 10.20 -5.36
CA SER A 197 2.68 10.86 -4.10
C SER A 197 4.07 10.49 -3.61
N ALA A 198 4.81 11.49 -3.13
CA ALA A 198 6.17 11.30 -2.64
C ALA A 198 6.52 12.28 -1.52
N TYR A 199 7.57 11.94 -0.78
CA TYR A 199 8.29 12.86 0.08
C TYR A 199 9.55 13.37 -0.63
N ASP A 200 10.20 14.38 -0.04
CA ASP A 200 11.56 14.73 -0.44
C ASP A 200 12.51 13.57 -0.09
N ALA A 201 13.54 13.36 -0.92
CA ALA A 201 14.54 12.34 -0.65
C ALA A 201 15.14 12.51 0.74
N PRO A 202 15.18 11.47 1.57
CA PRO A 202 15.81 11.55 2.88
C PRO A 202 17.30 11.78 2.78
N ALA A 203 17.92 12.32 3.82
CA ALA A 203 19.37 12.39 3.88
C ALA A 203 19.95 10.96 3.89
N LYS A 204 21.07 10.78 3.19
CA LYS A 204 21.73 9.47 3.07
C LYS A 204 21.98 8.82 4.44
N GLY A 205 21.54 7.59 4.62
CA GLY A 205 21.60 6.83 5.87
C GLY A 205 20.54 7.24 6.90
N LYS A 206 19.52 7.97 6.47
CA LYS A 206 18.38 8.39 7.31
C LYS A 206 17.04 7.94 6.72
N GLU A 207 17.07 7.05 5.77
CA GLU A 207 15.92 6.57 5.00
C GLU A 207 14.83 5.99 5.92
N PHE A 208 15.21 5.37 7.05
CA PHE A 208 14.31 4.74 8.01
C PHE A 208 14.18 5.47 9.35
N SER A 209 15.02 6.49 9.60
CA SER A 209 15.03 7.23 10.88
C SER A 209 14.54 8.67 10.80
N ASN A 210 14.38 9.23 9.59
CA ASN A 210 13.82 10.57 9.42
C ASN A 210 12.31 10.60 9.63
N VAL A 211 11.82 11.71 10.19
CA VAL A 211 10.38 12.00 10.20
C VAL A 211 9.92 12.31 8.77
N ASN A 212 8.89 11.62 8.29
CA ASN A 212 8.25 11.90 7.02
C ASN A 212 7.28 13.07 7.18
N GLU A 213 7.60 14.20 6.57
CA GLU A 213 6.79 15.42 6.58
C GLU A 213 6.69 16.04 5.19
N LYS A 214 5.64 16.82 4.96
CA LYS A 214 5.41 17.57 3.71
C LYS A 214 5.22 16.65 2.51
N HIS A 215 4.36 15.64 2.66
CA HIS A 215 3.94 14.79 1.56
C HIS A 215 3.38 15.63 0.40
N LYS A 216 3.64 15.23 -0.83
CA LYS A 216 3.34 16.01 -2.05
C LYS A 216 2.72 15.12 -3.11
N ILE A 217 1.92 15.72 -3.99
CA ILE A 217 1.47 15.08 -5.23
C ILE A 217 2.28 15.67 -6.37
N TYR A 218 2.84 14.82 -7.21
CA TYR A 218 3.52 15.18 -8.45
C TYR A 218 2.78 14.60 -9.66
N TYR A 219 3.05 15.19 -10.83
CA TYR A 219 2.70 14.63 -12.12
C TYR A 219 3.98 14.29 -12.87
N HIS A 220 4.14 13.03 -13.22
CA HIS A 220 5.21 12.51 -14.03
C HIS A 220 4.76 12.37 -15.47
N LYS A 221 5.54 12.88 -16.41
CA LYS A 221 5.31 12.71 -17.84
C LYS A 221 6.22 11.63 -18.39
N ILE A 222 5.62 10.65 -19.10
CA ILE A 222 6.37 9.52 -19.67
C ILE A 222 7.51 9.99 -20.58
N GLY A 223 8.70 9.41 -20.37
CA GLY A 223 9.94 9.74 -21.11
C GLY A 223 10.67 10.96 -20.57
N GLU A 224 10.23 11.58 -19.49
CA GLU A 224 10.97 12.65 -18.82
C GLU A 224 11.58 12.14 -17.50
N PRO A 225 12.74 12.66 -17.08
CA PRO A 225 13.31 12.28 -15.78
C PRO A 225 12.49 12.85 -14.63
N GLN A 226 12.40 12.12 -13.50
CA GLN A 226 11.66 12.51 -12.28
C GLN A 226 12.00 13.93 -11.79
N SER A 227 13.21 14.41 -12.03
CA SER A 227 13.63 15.77 -11.64
C SER A 227 12.86 16.91 -12.34
N LYS A 228 12.11 16.59 -13.42
CA LYS A 228 11.24 17.51 -14.14
C LYS A 228 9.77 17.40 -13.74
N ASP A 229 9.45 16.52 -12.81
CA ASP A 229 8.08 16.29 -12.40
C ASP A 229 7.43 17.53 -11.82
N LYS A 230 6.20 17.75 -12.22
CA LYS A 230 5.47 18.95 -11.83
C LYS A 230 4.82 18.75 -10.46
N LEU A 231 5.15 19.62 -9.51
CA LEU A 231 4.42 19.68 -8.24
C LEU A 231 2.96 20.10 -8.49
N ILE A 232 2.02 19.26 -8.09
CA ILE A 232 0.58 19.45 -8.27
C ILE A 232 -0.10 19.94 -6.98
N TYR A 233 0.30 19.33 -5.83
CA TYR A 233 -0.29 19.69 -4.55
C TYR A 233 0.68 19.46 -3.39
N GLN A 234 0.64 20.39 -2.43
CA GLN A 234 1.21 20.26 -1.10
C GLN A 234 0.46 21.18 -0.13
N ASN A 235 0.47 20.85 1.15
CA ASN A 235 -0.11 21.73 2.17
C ASN A 235 0.88 21.89 3.35
N PRO A 236 1.70 22.96 3.34
CA PRO A 236 2.68 23.21 4.41
C PRO A 236 2.08 23.47 5.78
N ALA A 237 0.79 23.87 5.87
CA ALA A 237 0.10 24.10 7.14
C ALA A 237 -0.12 22.80 7.93
N TYR A 238 -0.14 21.66 7.25
CA TYR A 238 -0.33 20.34 7.84
C TYR A 238 0.77 19.35 7.40
N PRO A 239 2.01 19.54 7.85
CA PRO A 239 3.17 18.82 7.32
C PRO A 239 3.11 17.29 7.52
N LYS A 240 2.33 16.82 8.51
CA LYS A 240 2.18 15.39 8.83
C LYS A 240 1.00 14.70 8.11
N ARG A 241 0.23 15.44 7.32
CA ARG A 241 -0.81 14.84 6.46
C ARG A 241 -0.19 14.23 5.23
N PHE A 242 -0.82 13.20 4.72
CA PHE A 242 -0.43 12.56 3.47
C PHE A 242 -1.60 12.56 2.48
N TYR A 243 -1.27 12.46 1.21
CA TYR A 243 -2.18 12.68 0.11
C TYR A 243 -2.08 11.52 -0.87
N THR A 244 -3.22 11.08 -1.41
CA THR A 244 -3.27 10.16 -2.54
C THR A 244 -4.07 10.79 -3.68
N ALA A 245 -3.67 10.48 -4.90
CA ALA A 245 -4.36 10.91 -6.11
C ALA A 245 -5.02 9.73 -6.80
N SER A 246 -6.21 9.94 -7.37
CA SER A 246 -6.86 9.05 -8.32
C SER A 246 -7.57 9.88 -9.38
N THR A 247 -7.86 9.28 -10.54
CA THR A 247 -8.55 9.94 -11.65
C THR A 247 -9.85 9.20 -11.97
N SER A 248 -10.87 9.92 -12.44
CA SER A 248 -12.03 9.28 -13.07
C SER A 248 -11.62 8.51 -14.32
N GLU A 249 -12.39 7.49 -14.72
CA GLU A 249 -12.10 6.66 -15.90
C GLU A 249 -11.98 7.49 -17.19
N ASP A 250 -12.73 8.60 -17.30
CA ASP A 250 -12.67 9.54 -18.42
C ASP A 250 -11.54 10.59 -18.30
N GLU A 251 -10.68 10.49 -17.29
CA GLU A 251 -9.56 11.39 -16.97
C GLU A 251 -9.98 12.86 -16.77
N ARG A 252 -11.26 13.12 -16.54
CA ARG A 252 -11.76 14.47 -16.36
C ARG A 252 -11.52 15.01 -14.97
N ILE A 253 -11.73 14.18 -13.94
CA ILE A 253 -11.65 14.60 -12.56
C ILE A 253 -10.42 13.96 -11.89
N LEU A 254 -9.58 14.83 -11.33
CA LEU A 254 -8.54 14.42 -10.40
C LEU A 254 -9.11 14.51 -8.98
N PHE A 255 -9.15 13.38 -8.31
CA PHE A 255 -9.45 13.29 -6.89
C PHE A 255 -8.15 13.39 -6.09
N LEU A 256 -8.22 14.09 -4.98
CA LEU A 256 -7.17 14.12 -3.98
C LEU A 256 -7.78 13.75 -2.63
N THR A 257 -7.25 12.72 -2.02
CA THR A 257 -7.61 12.30 -0.66
C THR A 257 -6.52 12.77 0.30
N GLU A 258 -6.91 13.51 1.34
CA GLU A 258 -6.02 13.96 2.41
C GLU A 258 -6.29 13.17 3.68
N SER A 259 -5.29 12.51 4.22
CA SER A 259 -5.38 11.72 5.46
C SER A 259 -4.37 12.19 6.51
N GLY A 260 -4.63 11.84 7.77
CA GLY A 260 -3.80 12.23 8.90
C GLY A 260 -4.06 11.36 10.12
N ALA A 261 -3.97 11.93 11.31
CA ALA A 261 -4.20 11.21 12.57
C ALA A 261 -5.67 10.86 12.85
N GLY A 262 -6.61 11.32 12.01
CA GLY A 262 -8.04 10.99 12.10
C GLY A 262 -8.35 9.56 11.65
N ARG A 263 -9.63 9.17 11.76
CA ARG A 263 -10.13 7.87 11.29
C ARG A 263 -10.63 7.90 9.85
N GLY A 264 -10.74 9.08 9.27
CA GLY A 264 -11.24 9.34 7.93
C GLY A 264 -10.26 10.16 7.09
N ASN A 265 -10.81 10.81 6.09
CA ASN A 265 -10.07 11.61 5.12
C ASN A 265 -10.87 12.80 4.62
N ASN A 266 -10.19 13.85 4.19
CA ASN A 266 -10.79 14.88 3.36
C ASN A 266 -10.74 14.48 1.89
N LEU A 267 -11.74 14.93 1.14
CA LEU A 267 -11.82 14.74 -0.30
C LEU A 267 -11.79 16.09 -1.02
N PHE A 268 -10.99 16.16 -2.06
CA PHE A 268 -10.88 17.29 -2.97
C PHE A 268 -11.06 16.81 -4.40
N ILE A 269 -11.57 17.67 -5.26
CA ILE A 269 -11.65 17.42 -6.71
C ILE A 269 -11.03 18.57 -7.49
N ARG A 270 -10.55 18.24 -8.70
CA ARG A 270 -10.11 19.22 -9.70
C ARG A 270 -10.57 18.78 -11.08
N ASP A 271 -11.26 19.65 -11.80
CA ASP A 271 -11.67 19.40 -13.19
C ASP A 271 -10.48 19.66 -14.13
N LEU A 272 -9.90 18.60 -14.68
CA LEU A 272 -8.73 18.65 -15.57
C LEU A 272 -9.06 19.15 -16.97
N LYS A 273 -10.33 19.15 -17.38
CA LYS A 273 -10.78 19.76 -18.65
C LYS A 273 -10.81 21.28 -18.59
N LYS A 274 -10.77 21.87 -17.40
CA LYS A 274 -10.71 23.32 -17.21
C LYS A 274 -9.27 23.76 -16.93
N PRO A 275 -8.61 24.49 -17.84
CA PRO A 275 -7.25 24.97 -17.62
C PRO A 275 -7.13 25.73 -16.30
N ASN A 276 -6.10 25.41 -15.53
CA ASN A 276 -5.80 26.05 -14.23
C ASN A 276 -6.92 26.02 -13.19
N SER A 277 -7.88 25.06 -13.28
CA SER A 277 -8.90 24.92 -12.25
C SER A 277 -8.26 24.64 -10.89
N PRO A 278 -8.72 25.26 -9.80
CA PRO A 278 -8.21 24.98 -8.47
C PRO A 278 -8.74 23.63 -7.97
N PHE A 279 -8.11 23.08 -6.93
CA PHE A 279 -8.75 22.05 -6.13
C PHE A 279 -9.92 22.63 -5.35
N ILE A 280 -11.04 21.93 -5.38
CA ILE A 280 -12.24 22.23 -4.60
C ILE A 280 -12.27 21.24 -3.45
N GLN A 281 -12.18 21.71 -2.21
CA GLN A 281 -12.33 20.89 -1.02
C GLN A 281 -13.82 20.58 -0.80
N LEU A 282 -14.15 19.30 -0.69
CA LEU A 282 -15.54 18.84 -0.52
C LEU A 282 -15.88 18.57 0.94
N THR A 283 -14.90 18.09 1.70
CA THR A 283 -15.05 17.73 3.12
C THR A 283 -13.91 18.34 3.94
N THR A 284 -14.17 18.63 5.21
CA THR A 284 -13.23 19.38 6.07
C THR A 284 -12.87 18.71 7.37
N ASP A 285 -13.41 17.50 7.61
CA ASP A 285 -13.14 16.70 8.80
C ASP A 285 -12.38 15.42 8.44
N LEU A 286 -11.65 14.88 9.40
CA LEU A 286 -10.95 13.60 9.26
C LEU A 286 -11.64 12.50 10.09
N ASP A 287 -12.92 12.65 10.40
CA ASP A 287 -13.68 11.72 11.23
C ASP A 287 -14.36 10.63 10.39
N TYR A 288 -14.70 10.97 9.14
CA TYR A 288 -15.40 10.10 8.21
C TYR A 288 -14.55 9.78 6.99
N GLN A 289 -14.89 8.67 6.33
CA GLN A 289 -14.27 8.19 5.10
C GLN A 289 -15.08 8.65 3.89
N TYR A 290 -14.39 9.15 2.88
CA TYR A 290 -14.98 9.63 1.63
C TYR A 290 -14.13 9.11 0.46
N TYR A 291 -14.59 8.06 -0.20
CA TYR A 291 -13.88 7.46 -1.32
C TYR A 291 -14.68 7.64 -2.62
N PRO A 292 -14.14 8.35 -3.61
CA PRO A 292 -14.77 8.43 -4.91
C PRO A 292 -14.75 7.05 -5.56
N ILE A 293 -15.92 6.62 -6.06
CA ILE A 293 -16.07 5.37 -6.81
C ILE A 293 -15.81 5.64 -8.29
N GLU A 294 -16.55 6.59 -8.88
CA GLU A 294 -16.45 6.97 -10.29
C GLU A 294 -17.22 8.27 -10.57
N VAL A 295 -16.96 8.87 -11.73
CA VAL A 295 -17.75 9.98 -12.31
C VAL A 295 -18.40 9.53 -13.60
N ILE A 296 -19.72 9.56 -13.66
CA ILE A 296 -20.49 9.24 -14.86
C ILE A 296 -21.25 10.50 -15.31
N GLY A 297 -20.84 11.08 -16.41
CA GLY A 297 -21.31 12.40 -16.82
C GLY A 297 -20.90 13.47 -15.81
N ASP A 298 -21.88 14.13 -15.19
CA ASP A 298 -21.63 15.11 -14.13
C ASP A 298 -21.92 14.57 -12.71
N GLN A 299 -22.21 13.27 -12.59
CA GLN A 299 -22.50 12.64 -11.30
C GLN A 299 -21.28 11.92 -10.76
N MET A 300 -20.84 12.31 -9.59
CA MET A 300 -19.76 11.67 -8.82
C MET A 300 -20.37 10.74 -7.77
N TYR A 301 -20.02 9.48 -7.81
CA TYR A 301 -20.45 8.45 -6.84
C TYR A 301 -19.41 8.34 -5.74
N ILE A 302 -19.84 8.34 -4.49
CA ILE A 302 -18.97 8.41 -3.32
C ILE A 302 -19.40 7.35 -2.31
N TYR A 303 -18.49 6.47 -1.95
CA TYR A 303 -18.63 5.54 -0.84
C TYR A 303 -18.21 6.24 0.45
N THR A 304 -19.04 6.18 1.50
CA THR A 304 -18.78 6.92 2.74
C THR A 304 -19.49 6.31 3.96
N ASN A 305 -18.88 6.49 5.12
CA ASN A 305 -19.50 6.24 6.42
C ASN A 305 -20.05 7.53 7.08
N TYR A 306 -20.09 8.65 6.36
CA TYR A 306 -20.66 9.91 6.86
C TYR A 306 -22.13 9.75 7.20
N GLY A 307 -22.49 9.86 8.49
CA GLY A 307 -23.84 9.63 9.00
C GLY A 307 -24.38 8.21 8.79
N ALA A 308 -23.52 7.22 8.48
CA ALA A 308 -23.87 5.84 8.18
C ALA A 308 -22.72 4.90 8.60
N PRO A 309 -22.62 4.47 9.88
CA PRO A 309 -21.51 3.66 10.38
C PRO A 309 -21.24 2.35 9.61
N LYS A 310 -22.26 1.82 8.93
CA LYS A 310 -22.13 0.62 8.07
C LYS A 310 -22.00 0.94 6.59
N ASN A 311 -21.66 2.20 6.29
CA ASN A 311 -21.43 2.78 4.97
C ASN A 311 -22.71 2.93 4.12
N ARG A 312 -22.62 3.86 3.19
CA ARG A 312 -23.63 4.17 2.18
C ARG A 312 -22.97 4.72 0.91
N ILE A 313 -23.74 4.85 -0.17
CA ILE A 313 -23.30 5.50 -1.40
C ILE A 313 -24.06 6.79 -1.57
N MET A 314 -23.31 7.88 -1.75
CA MET A 314 -23.81 9.20 -2.04
C MET A 314 -23.52 9.58 -3.50
N VAL A 315 -24.31 10.49 -4.06
CA VAL A 315 -24.08 11.07 -5.38
C VAL A 315 -23.99 12.59 -5.24
N ALA A 316 -22.98 13.16 -5.84
CA ALA A 316 -22.76 14.60 -5.94
C ALA A 316 -22.68 15.05 -7.40
N ASP A 317 -23.24 16.22 -7.72
CA ASP A 317 -23.02 16.89 -9.00
C ASP A 317 -21.66 17.61 -8.96
N ILE A 318 -20.73 17.27 -9.86
CA ILE A 318 -19.41 17.89 -9.92
C ILE A 318 -19.42 19.40 -10.14
N ASN A 319 -20.52 19.97 -10.63
CA ASN A 319 -20.72 21.42 -10.77
C ASN A 319 -21.26 22.07 -9.48
N ARG A 320 -21.79 21.27 -8.55
CA ARG A 320 -22.25 21.65 -7.21
C ARG A 320 -21.79 20.60 -6.19
N PRO A 321 -20.48 20.46 -5.99
CA PRO A 321 -19.91 19.30 -5.31
C PRO A 321 -19.88 19.42 -3.78
N LYS A 322 -20.50 20.45 -3.18
CA LYS A 322 -20.49 20.64 -1.74
C LYS A 322 -21.23 19.52 -1.01
N LEU A 323 -20.76 19.14 0.18
CA LEU A 323 -21.29 18.05 0.99
C LEU A 323 -22.80 18.20 1.25
N GLU A 324 -23.30 19.42 1.44
CA GLU A 324 -24.71 19.74 1.67
C GLU A 324 -25.63 19.44 0.47
N ASP A 325 -25.06 19.38 -0.75
CA ASP A 325 -25.81 19.08 -1.99
C ASP A 325 -25.81 17.58 -2.34
N TRP A 326 -25.10 16.75 -1.58
CA TRP A 326 -25.00 15.32 -1.86
C TRP A 326 -26.34 14.63 -1.59
N LYS A 327 -26.67 13.67 -2.45
CA LYS A 327 -27.88 12.86 -2.35
C LYS A 327 -27.54 11.41 -2.06
N GLU A 328 -28.32 10.79 -1.18
CA GLU A 328 -28.19 9.37 -0.92
C GLU A 328 -28.71 8.56 -2.11
N LEU A 329 -27.87 7.62 -2.59
CA LEU A 329 -28.23 6.68 -3.66
C LEU A 329 -28.52 5.29 -3.11
N VAL A 330 -27.60 4.78 -2.27
CA VAL A 330 -27.75 3.50 -1.56
C VAL A 330 -27.68 3.78 -0.07
N PRO A 331 -28.76 3.61 0.66
CA PRO A 331 -28.80 3.87 2.10
C PRO A 331 -28.00 2.82 2.89
N GLU A 332 -27.66 3.18 4.11
CA GLU A 332 -27.16 2.22 5.10
C GLU A 332 -28.19 1.09 5.32
N SER A 333 -27.70 -0.12 5.51
CA SER A 333 -28.51 -1.31 5.79
C SER A 333 -28.10 -1.99 7.09
N GLU A 334 -28.78 -3.09 7.46
CA GLU A 334 -28.38 -3.90 8.62
C GLU A 334 -27.02 -4.55 8.41
N ALA A 335 -26.68 -4.93 7.17
CA ALA A 335 -25.37 -5.46 6.79
C ALA A 335 -24.42 -4.33 6.38
N VAL A 336 -23.11 -4.55 6.61
CA VAL A 336 -22.08 -3.57 6.23
C VAL A 336 -21.89 -3.57 4.71
N LEU A 337 -21.98 -2.41 4.09
CA LEU A 337 -21.55 -2.20 2.72
C LEU A 337 -20.01 -2.20 2.71
N SER A 338 -19.39 -3.26 2.20
CA SER A 338 -17.94 -3.44 2.29
C SER A 338 -17.16 -2.90 1.08
N ASN A 339 -17.80 -2.86 -0.09
CA ASN A 339 -17.22 -2.29 -1.30
C ASN A 339 -18.28 -1.84 -2.31
N ALA A 340 -17.91 -0.91 -3.18
CA ALA A 340 -18.72 -0.50 -4.31
C ALA A 340 -17.82 -0.08 -5.48
N GLU A 341 -18.15 -0.55 -6.68
CA GLU A 341 -17.40 -0.30 -7.91
C GLU A 341 -18.36 -0.10 -9.09
N VAL A 342 -17.91 0.63 -10.11
CA VAL A 342 -18.61 0.70 -11.40
C VAL A 342 -17.93 -0.23 -12.39
N ILE A 343 -18.66 -1.25 -12.84
CA ILE A 343 -18.16 -2.25 -13.78
C ILE A 343 -19.17 -2.41 -14.93
N GLY A 344 -18.69 -2.22 -16.16
CA GLY A 344 -19.55 -2.34 -17.35
C GLY A 344 -20.75 -1.39 -17.35
N GLY A 345 -20.58 -0.18 -16.80
CA GLY A 345 -21.64 0.84 -16.70
C GLY A 345 -22.71 0.55 -15.63
N LYS A 346 -22.44 -0.42 -14.74
CA LYS A 346 -23.33 -0.76 -13.60
C LYS A 346 -22.61 -0.52 -12.29
N LEU A 347 -23.32 0.08 -11.33
CA LEU A 347 -22.86 0.16 -9.96
C LEU A 347 -23.07 -1.20 -9.29
N LEU A 348 -21.98 -1.84 -8.89
CA LEU A 348 -21.98 -3.07 -8.14
C LEU A 348 -21.59 -2.77 -6.69
N SER A 349 -22.30 -3.37 -5.74
CA SER A 349 -21.97 -3.26 -4.32
C SER A 349 -21.80 -4.63 -3.70
N LEU A 350 -20.83 -4.75 -2.80
CA LEU A 350 -20.61 -5.95 -2.01
C LEU A 350 -21.08 -5.69 -0.58
N ILE A 351 -22.12 -6.41 -0.18
CA ILE A 351 -22.66 -6.38 1.17
C ILE A 351 -22.20 -7.66 1.85
N HIS A 352 -21.53 -7.54 3.00
CA HIS A 352 -21.11 -8.69 3.78
C HIS A 352 -22.31 -9.26 4.52
N ILE A 353 -22.78 -10.44 4.10
CA ILE A 353 -23.78 -11.23 4.79
C ILE A 353 -23.02 -12.30 5.56
N SER A 354 -22.95 -12.19 6.89
CA SER A 354 -22.49 -13.30 7.73
C SER A 354 -23.65 -14.29 7.85
N GLU A 355 -23.47 -15.50 7.34
CA GLU A 355 -24.33 -16.62 7.67
C GLU A 355 -24.14 -17.07 9.13
#